data_04bf73f591dff81f19e9a3e81f349395
#
_entry.id   04bf73f591dff81f19e9a3e81f349395
#
_cell.length_a   1.000
_cell.length_b   1.000
_cell.length_c   1.000
_cell.angle_alpha   90.00
_cell.angle_beta   90.00
_cell.angle_gamma   90.00
#
_symmetry.space_group_name_H-M   'P 1'
#
loop_
_entity.id
_entity.type
_entity.pdbx_description
1 polymer ?
#
loop_
_entity_poly.entity_id
_entity_poly.type
_entity_poly.pdbx_seq_one_letter_code
_entity_poly.pdbx_strand_id
1 'polypeptide(L)'
;MRRIDDMEGWFTMPGETGWEDYTMDLASRWNADVIRDCDGTELSEKILTSGYRIYSTICIIRGHNPFAAAHPETVGQVFLSTPETPSWGTTLVLPLLFSFSSAQFSINETDAARSYMEVWDRSDGVTIPRSSWSYCNGSVTIKGTKEGHLYSASFLAYRIWEVISMYNQVTNSLEKEHLKPIDPRYPVAREYLLNYLDSWCASHPHTDVVRFTSLFYNFAWIWGSRGENLFTDWASYDFTVSEKALDDFEKEYGYALTAEDFINKGRLQPTHMPPTAHKRDWMDFTMRFVSSLAREMVAVVHGHHQKAYVFYDDSWVGLEPWGSYFPSIGFDGLIKCVFSGFEVRLCSGADVPVHELRLHPYLFPVGLGGKPTFSKGGHPERDAVTYWLHVRCALLRCPIDRLGVGGYVHLVHDYPAFADAIESISKEFKAIHD
;
A
#
# COMPACT_ATOMS: atom_id res chain seq x y z
N MET A 1 -23.87 -31.37 -3.17
CA MET A 1 -22.99 -30.25 -3.42
C MET A 1 -23.89 -29.05 -3.74
N ARG A 2 -24.09 -28.10 -2.80
CA ARG A 2 -24.86 -26.88 -3.08
C ARG A 2 -24.07 -26.07 -4.09
N ARG A 3 -24.71 -25.52 -5.12
CA ARG A 3 -24.08 -24.60 -6.03
C ARG A 3 -23.73 -23.31 -5.25
N ILE A 4 -22.58 -22.74 -5.54
CA ILE A 4 -22.05 -21.51 -4.93
C ILE A 4 -23.06 -20.34 -5.01
N ASP A 5 -23.91 -20.34 -6.04
CA ASP A 5 -24.97 -19.35 -6.26
C ASP A 5 -26.15 -19.42 -5.27
N ASP A 6 -26.24 -20.51 -4.47
CA ASP A 6 -27.32 -20.74 -3.49
C ASP A 6 -26.88 -20.40 -2.04
N MET A 7 -25.68 -19.89 -1.81
CA MET A 7 -25.22 -19.52 -0.47
C MET A 7 -25.66 -18.09 -0.13
N GLU A 8 -26.67 -18.00 0.72
CA GLU A 8 -27.26 -16.74 1.21
C GLU A 8 -26.40 -16.01 2.25
N GLY A 9 -25.08 -16.11 2.18
CA GLY A 9 -24.18 -15.43 3.07
C GLY A 9 -23.68 -14.12 2.46
N TRP A 10 -23.55 -13.10 3.31
CA TRP A 10 -23.01 -11.78 2.93
C TRP A 10 -21.77 -11.44 3.74
N PHE A 11 -21.12 -12.46 4.31
CA PHE A 11 -20.06 -12.26 5.27
C PHE A 11 -18.75 -12.95 4.86
N THR A 12 -17.66 -12.16 4.85
CA THR A 12 -16.31 -12.62 4.56
C THR A 12 -15.51 -12.70 5.85
N MET A 13 -14.91 -13.87 6.14
CA MET A 13 -14.10 -14.07 7.32
C MET A 13 -12.70 -14.60 6.99
N PRO A 14 -11.69 -14.39 7.86
CA PRO A 14 -10.41 -15.06 7.72
C PRO A 14 -10.52 -16.55 7.99
N GLY A 15 -9.75 -17.36 7.26
CA GLY A 15 -9.39 -18.72 7.63
C GLY A 15 -7.92 -18.78 8.04
N GLU A 16 -7.55 -19.83 8.78
CA GLU A 16 -6.18 -19.99 9.24
C GLU A 16 -5.78 -21.46 9.31
N THR A 17 -4.63 -21.78 8.70
CA THR A 17 -4.04 -23.12 8.76
C THR A 17 -3.60 -23.44 10.18
N GLY A 18 -3.96 -24.64 10.66
CA GLY A 18 -3.80 -25.05 12.06
C GLY A 18 -5.00 -24.70 12.96
N TRP A 19 -5.99 -23.96 12.44
CA TRP A 19 -7.22 -23.57 13.11
C TRP A 19 -8.48 -23.94 12.30
N GLU A 20 -8.40 -25.00 11.51
CA GLU A 20 -9.43 -25.36 10.54
C GLU A 20 -10.80 -25.58 11.19
N ASP A 21 -10.86 -26.38 12.25
CA ASP A 21 -12.12 -26.70 12.95
C ASP A 21 -12.75 -25.43 13.55
N TYR A 22 -11.94 -24.58 14.15
CA TYR A 22 -12.40 -23.30 14.68
C TYR A 22 -12.80 -22.32 13.59
N THR A 23 -12.10 -22.31 12.46
CA THR A 23 -12.51 -21.55 11.26
C THR A 23 -13.88 -21.99 10.78
N MET A 24 -14.15 -23.30 10.70
CA MET A 24 -15.45 -23.83 10.26
C MET A 24 -16.57 -23.51 11.26
N ASP A 25 -16.30 -23.61 12.57
CA ASP A 25 -17.25 -23.23 13.62
C ASP A 25 -17.64 -21.75 13.51
N LEU A 26 -16.66 -20.86 13.42
CA LEU A 26 -16.92 -19.44 13.26
C LEU A 26 -17.61 -19.11 11.93
N ALA A 27 -17.26 -19.79 10.84
CA ALA A 27 -17.90 -19.58 9.54
C ALA A 27 -19.41 -19.90 9.62
N SER A 28 -19.76 -20.98 10.27
CA SER A 28 -21.15 -21.36 10.53
C SER A 28 -21.88 -20.34 11.43
N ARG A 29 -21.25 -19.96 12.54
CA ARG A 29 -21.83 -19.00 13.53
C ARG A 29 -22.06 -17.62 12.94
N TRP A 30 -21.10 -17.12 12.18
CA TRP A 30 -21.13 -15.79 11.57
C TRP A 30 -21.90 -15.76 10.25
N ASN A 31 -22.46 -16.90 9.84
CA ASN A 31 -23.16 -17.04 8.56
C ASN A 31 -22.29 -16.58 7.37
N ALA A 32 -21.00 -16.92 7.42
CA ALA A 32 -20.08 -16.60 6.34
C ALA A 32 -20.37 -17.47 5.11
N ASP A 33 -20.17 -16.90 3.94
CA ASP A 33 -20.21 -17.60 2.65
C ASP A 33 -18.83 -17.59 1.98
N VAL A 34 -17.91 -16.80 2.53
CA VAL A 34 -16.53 -16.64 2.02
C VAL A 34 -15.53 -16.83 3.15
N ILE A 35 -14.53 -17.66 2.90
CA ILE A 35 -13.32 -17.75 3.71
C ILE A 35 -12.17 -17.21 2.89
N ARG A 36 -11.35 -16.37 3.50
CA ARG A 36 -10.18 -15.76 2.87
C ARG A 36 -8.90 -16.10 3.63
N ASP A 37 -7.78 -16.11 2.92
CA ASP A 37 -6.46 -16.09 3.52
C ASP A 37 -6.12 -14.72 4.12
N CYS A 38 -5.01 -14.65 4.82
CA CYS A 38 -4.34 -13.41 5.24
C CYS A 38 -3.09 -13.19 4.38
N ASP A 39 -2.67 -11.93 4.26
CA ASP A 39 -1.43 -11.60 3.57
C ASP A 39 -0.24 -12.40 4.15
N GLY A 40 0.46 -13.13 3.28
CA GLY A 40 1.58 -14.00 3.64
C GLY A 40 1.19 -15.34 4.30
N THR A 41 -0.09 -15.75 4.25
CA THR A 41 -0.55 -17.05 4.69
C THR A 41 -1.24 -17.80 3.54
N GLU A 42 -1.33 -19.12 3.67
CA GLU A 42 -2.08 -19.99 2.77
C GLU A 42 -3.13 -20.77 3.56
N LEU A 43 -4.27 -21.04 2.91
CA LEU A 43 -5.32 -21.87 3.48
C LEU A 43 -4.98 -23.35 3.27
N SER A 44 -5.25 -24.18 4.29
CA SER A 44 -5.08 -25.61 4.17
C SER A 44 -6.08 -26.23 3.19
N GLU A 45 -5.74 -27.40 2.64
CA GLU A 45 -6.59 -28.18 1.72
C GLU A 45 -7.98 -28.44 2.32
N LYS A 46 -8.07 -28.64 3.64
CA LYS A 46 -9.33 -28.83 4.36
C LYS A 46 -10.25 -27.61 4.24
N ILE A 47 -9.69 -26.40 4.27
CA ILE A 47 -10.47 -25.16 4.08
C ILE A 47 -10.79 -24.98 2.60
N LEU A 48 -9.82 -25.16 1.71
CA LEU A 48 -9.99 -24.96 0.26
C LEU A 48 -11.08 -25.87 -0.33
N THR A 49 -11.26 -27.07 0.24
CA THR A 49 -12.26 -28.06 -0.20
C THR A 49 -13.54 -28.07 0.62
N SER A 50 -13.70 -27.15 1.56
CA SER A 50 -14.84 -27.09 2.50
C SER A 50 -16.19 -26.75 1.86
N GLY A 51 -16.18 -26.20 0.62
CA GLY A 51 -17.38 -25.76 -0.09
C GLY A 51 -17.74 -24.29 0.15
N TYR A 52 -16.97 -23.55 0.94
CA TYR A 52 -17.03 -22.09 0.99
C TYR A 52 -16.37 -21.48 -0.24
N ARG A 53 -16.79 -20.27 -0.63
CA ARG A 53 -16.04 -19.48 -1.60
C ARG A 53 -14.70 -19.06 -0.99
N ILE A 54 -13.67 -19.07 -1.81
CA ILE A 54 -12.29 -18.78 -1.38
C ILE A 54 -11.84 -17.45 -1.98
N TYR A 55 -11.42 -16.54 -1.12
CA TYR A 55 -10.72 -15.33 -1.53
C TYR A 55 -9.26 -15.47 -1.18
N SER A 56 -8.38 -15.37 -2.18
CA SER A 56 -6.93 -15.44 -1.98
C SER A 56 -6.29 -14.07 -2.18
N THR A 57 -5.37 -13.76 -1.30
CA THR A 57 -4.73 -12.44 -1.22
C THR A 57 -3.39 -12.46 -1.91
N ILE A 58 -3.15 -11.48 -2.78
CA ILE A 58 -1.86 -11.28 -3.42
C ILE A 58 -1.34 -9.86 -3.19
N CYS A 59 -0.07 -9.77 -2.84
CA CYS A 59 0.69 -8.53 -2.84
C CYS A 59 1.68 -8.56 -3.99
N ILE A 60 1.26 -8.04 -5.15
CA ILE A 60 2.01 -8.17 -6.40
C ILE A 60 3.31 -7.37 -6.43
N ILE A 61 3.45 -6.35 -5.59
CA ILE A 61 4.58 -5.41 -5.64
C ILE A 61 5.85 -5.93 -4.96
N ARG A 62 5.77 -6.94 -4.11
CA ARG A 62 6.90 -7.43 -3.29
C ARG A 62 7.07 -8.94 -3.37
N GLY A 63 8.18 -9.43 -2.84
CA GLY A 63 8.50 -10.86 -2.85
C GLY A 63 9.30 -11.28 -4.08
N HIS A 64 9.89 -10.32 -4.80
CA HIS A 64 10.60 -10.52 -6.05
C HIS A 64 12.11 -10.25 -5.95
N ASN A 65 12.71 -10.46 -4.77
CA ASN A 65 14.12 -10.17 -4.52
C ASN A 65 15.09 -10.82 -5.52
N PRO A 66 14.90 -12.08 -5.97
CA PRO A 66 15.76 -12.66 -7.00
C PRO A 66 15.69 -11.91 -8.33
N PHE A 67 14.50 -11.48 -8.75
CA PHE A 67 14.32 -10.65 -9.95
C PHE A 67 14.97 -9.27 -9.77
N ALA A 68 14.74 -8.61 -8.63
CA ALA A 68 15.34 -7.32 -8.32
C ALA A 68 16.87 -7.37 -8.22
N ALA A 69 17.45 -8.53 -7.87
CA ALA A 69 18.90 -8.72 -7.88
C ALA A 69 19.46 -8.89 -9.31
N ALA A 70 18.70 -9.52 -10.21
CA ALA A 70 19.05 -9.66 -11.62
C ALA A 70 18.83 -8.37 -12.43
N HIS A 71 17.88 -7.53 -11.99
CA HIS A 71 17.47 -6.29 -12.65
C HIS A 71 17.44 -5.13 -11.65
N PRO A 72 18.60 -4.71 -11.10
CA PRO A 72 18.67 -3.71 -10.04
C PRO A 72 18.12 -2.33 -10.45
N GLU A 73 18.13 -2.01 -11.75
CA GLU A 73 17.55 -0.80 -12.31
C GLU A 73 16.04 -0.70 -12.09
N THR A 74 15.37 -1.84 -11.92
CA THR A 74 13.90 -1.91 -11.74
C THR A 74 13.46 -1.72 -10.31
N VAL A 75 14.37 -1.65 -9.35
CA VAL A 75 14.00 -1.38 -7.95
C VAL A 75 13.33 -0.02 -7.83
N GLY A 76 12.21 0.04 -7.11
CA GLY A 76 11.46 1.28 -6.91
C GLY A 76 12.33 2.39 -6.31
N GLN A 77 12.08 3.62 -6.72
CA GLN A 77 12.89 4.78 -6.34
C GLN A 77 12.02 5.93 -5.79
N VAL A 78 12.69 6.87 -5.14
CA VAL A 78 12.07 8.06 -4.57
C VAL A 78 13.10 9.19 -4.52
N PHE A 79 12.64 10.45 -4.64
CA PHE A 79 13.46 11.59 -4.26
C PHE A 79 13.50 11.73 -2.74
N LEU A 80 14.71 11.88 -2.21
CA LEU A 80 14.95 12.26 -0.82
C LEU A 80 15.69 13.59 -0.77
N SER A 81 15.54 14.32 0.33
CA SER A 81 16.29 15.54 0.60
C SER A 81 16.93 15.49 1.98
N THR A 82 18.18 15.89 2.07
CA THR A 82 18.82 16.09 3.38
C THR A 82 18.04 17.12 4.20
N PRO A 83 18.09 17.05 5.53
CA PRO A 83 17.61 18.14 6.37
C PRO A 83 18.30 19.46 6.00
N GLU A 84 17.60 20.56 6.19
CA GLU A 84 18.19 21.90 6.09
C GLU A 84 19.33 22.05 7.12
N THR A 85 20.55 22.23 6.64
CA THR A 85 21.75 22.24 7.47
C THR A 85 22.42 23.61 7.41
N PRO A 86 22.69 24.26 8.55
CA PRO A 86 23.35 25.55 8.57
C PRO A 86 24.84 25.42 8.21
N SER A 87 25.37 26.39 7.44
CA SER A 87 26.80 26.52 7.18
C SER A 87 27.43 27.55 8.14
N TRP A 88 28.55 27.18 8.71
CA TRP A 88 29.35 28.03 9.59
C TRP A 88 30.71 28.41 8.99
N GLY A 89 30.84 28.26 7.67
CA GLY A 89 32.08 28.55 6.95
C GLY A 89 31.85 28.65 5.46
N THR A 90 32.92 28.55 4.68
CA THR A 90 32.88 28.63 3.20
C THR A 90 32.71 27.27 2.53
N THR A 91 32.66 26.21 3.31
CA THR A 91 32.47 24.82 2.80
C THR A 91 31.54 24.08 3.74
N LEU A 92 30.57 23.34 3.15
CA LEU A 92 29.64 22.49 3.88
C LEU A 92 29.62 21.08 3.26
N VAL A 93 29.62 20.06 4.10
CA VAL A 93 29.47 18.67 3.68
C VAL A 93 28.10 18.14 4.15
N LEU A 94 27.31 17.61 3.23
CA LEU A 94 25.99 17.03 3.47
C LEU A 94 26.04 15.52 3.17
N PRO A 95 26.08 14.63 4.19
CA PRO A 95 25.90 13.22 3.98
C PRO A 95 24.43 12.93 3.62
N LEU A 96 24.19 12.32 2.44
CA LEU A 96 22.85 12.25 1.86
C LEU A 96 21.88 11.37 2.68
N LEU A 97 22.35 10.23 3.20
CA LEU A 97 21.50 9.31 3.99
C LEU A 97 21.59 9.51 5.51
N PHE A 98 22.20 10.62 5.98
CA PHE A 98 22.43 10.82 7.41
C PHE A 98 21.16 10.71 8.29
N SER A 99 20.04 11.24 7.80
CA SER A 99 18.76 11.22 8.52
C SER A 99 17.86 10.04 8.16
N PHE A 100 18.21 9.25 7.14
CA PHE A 100 17.36 8.16 6.63
C PHE A 100 17.89 6.79 7.05
N SER A 101 16.97 5.81 7.11
CA SER A 101 17.33 4.42 7.37
C SER A 101 18.08 3.81 6.18
N SER A 102 19.33 3.41 6.41
CA SER A 102 20.12 2.67 5.42
C SER A 102 19.60 1.24 5.17
N ALA A 103 18.69 0.75 6.03
CA ALA A 103 17.98 -0.50 5.79
C ALA A 103 16.86 -0.33 4.74
N GLN A 104 16.33 0.88 4.57
CA GLN A 104 15.24 1.18 3.66
C GLN A 104 15.71 1.81 2.34
N PHE A 105 16.78 2.58 2.36
CA PHE A 105 17.24 3.34 1.21
C PHE A 105 18.71 3.12 0.88
N SER A 106 19.02 3.15 -0.41
CA SER A 106 20.37 3.31 -0.92
C SER A 106 20.40 4.39 -2.01
N ILE A 107 21.50 5.15 -2.07
CA ILE A 107 21.65 6.21 -3.08
C ILE A 107 21.69 5.57 -4.46
N ASN A 108 20.95 6.13 -5.42
CA ASN A 108 21.14 5.78 -6.81
C ASN A 108 22.34 6.57 -7.37
N GLU A 109 23.43 5.85 -7.67
CA GLU A 109 24.71 6.44 -8.11
C GLU A 109 24.91 6.40 -9.62
N THR A 110 23.90 6.01 -10.41
CA THR A 110 23.97 6.07 -11.87
C THR A 110 24.22 7.51 -12.36
N ASP A 111 24.83 7.66 -13.53
CA ASP A 111 25.05 8.98 -14.11
C ASP A 111 23.73 9.72 -14.39
N ALA A 112 22.70 8.96 -14.79
CA ALA A 112 21.35 9.51 -15.00
C ALA A 112 20.75 10.04 -13.68
N ALA A 113 20.77 9.25 -12.59
CA ALA A 113 20.29 9.70 -11.29
C ALA A 113 21.06 10.90 -10.72
N ARG A 114 22.36 10.93 -10.95
CA ARG A 114 23.19 12.08 -10.55
C ARG A 114 22.84 13.36 -11.29
N SER A 115 22.29 13.29 -12.50
CA SER A 115 21.84 14.48 -13.24
C SER A 115 20.64 15.15 -12.58
N TYR A 116 19.85 14.40 -11.80
CA TYR A 116 18.72 14.89 -11.03
C TYR A 116 19.08 15.38 -9.62
N MET A 117 20.36 15.30 -9.21
CA MET A 117 20.78 15.84 -7.92
C MET A 117 20.74 17.36 -7.95
N GLU A 118 20.10 17.96 -6.95
CA GLU A 118 20.01 19.39 -6.76
C GLU A 118 20.54 19.78 -5.38
N VAL A 119 21.24 20.92 -5.33
CA VAL A 119 21.69 21.54 -4.10
C VAL A 119 21.06 22.92 -3.99
N TRP A 120 20.48 23.22 -2.84
CA TRP A 120 19.73 24.44 -2.59
C TRP A 120 20.33 25.23 -1.45
N ASP A 121 20.47 26.57 -1.63
CA ASP A 121 20.49 27.53 -0.55
C ASP A 121 19.04 27.84 -0.17
N ARG A 122 18.56 27.25 0.93
CA ARG A 122 17.17 27.38 1.39
C ARG A 122 16.88 28.75 1.98
N SER A 123 17.91 29.46 2.46
CA SER A 123 17.78 30.82 2.98
C SER A 123 17.48 31.82 1.86
N ASP A 124 18.17 31.69 0.74
CA ASP A 124 17.95 32.56 -0.43
C ASP A 124 16.89 31.99 -1.39
N GLY A 125 16.53 30.71 -1.26
CA GLY A 125 15.56 30.04 -2.15
C GLY A 125 16.09 29.81 -3.56
N VAL A 126 17.39 29.57 -3.72
CA VAL A 126 18.06 29.40 -5.01
C VAL A 126 18.83 28.09 -5.10
N THR A 127 18.91 27.53 -6.29
CA THR A 127 19.77 26.37 -6.58
C THR A 127 21.23 26.78 -6.62
N ILE A 128 22.11 25.94 -6.07
CA ILE A 128 23.57 26.12 -6.14
C ILE A 128 24.06 25.53 -7.47
N PRO A 129 24.79 26.30 -8.29
CA PRO A 129 25.32 25.83 -9.57
C PRO A 129 26.17 24.56 -9.42
N ARG A 130 26.08 23.68 -10.37
CA ARG A 130 26.80 22.37 -10.37
C ARG A 130 28.32 22.52 -10.21
N SER A 131 28.88 23.64 -10.66
CA SER A 131 30.30 23.94 -10.51
C SER A 131 30.74 24.28 -9.07
N SER A 132 29.78 24.60 -8.18
CA SER A 132 30.05 24.98 -6.79
C SER A 132 29.89 23.83 -5.79
N TRP A 133 29.58 22.65 -6.25
CA TRP A 133 29.47 21.47 -5.39
C TRP A 133 29.93 20.18 -6.11
N SER A 134 30.27 19.19 -5.32
CA SER A 134 30.68 17.87 -5.83
C SER A 134 30.04 16.75 -4.99
N TYR A 135 29.77 15.61 -5.63
CA TYR A 135 29.34 14.39 -4.96
C TYR A 135 30.51 13.40 -4.87
N CYS A 136 30.70 12.83 -3.70
CA CYS A 136 31.68 11.77 -3.48
C CYS A 136 31.24 10.90 -2.28
N ASN A 137 31.26 9.58 -2.47
CA ASN A 137 31.05 8.60 -1.39
C ASN A 137 29.83 8.92 -0.50
N GLY A 138 28.65 9.11 -1.09
CA GLY A 138 27.40 9.35 -0.35
C GLY A 138 27.26 10.74 0.26
N SER A 139 28.14 11.68 -0.08
CA SER A 139 28.11 13.03 0.45
C SER A 139 28.25 14.08 -0.64
N VAL A 140 27.54 15.20 -0.46
CA VAL A 140 27.68 16.40 -1.28
C VAL A 140 28.55 17.41 -0.52
N THR A 141 29.60 17.94 -1.17
CA THR A 141 30.43 19.04 -0.66
C THR A 141 30.11 20.30 -1.43
N ILE A 142 29.67 21.33 -0.73
CA ILE A 142 29.34 22.66 -1.27
C ILE A 142 30.47 23.62 -0.95
N LYS A 143 30.91 24.40 -1.93
CA LYS A 143 31.92 25.42 -1.79
C LYS A 143 31.31 26.82 -1.93
N GLY A 144 31.86 27.81 -1.22
CA GLY A 144 31.37 29.18 -1.28
C GLY A 144 30.06 29.39 -0.53
N THR A 145 29.81 28.58 0.51
CA THR A 145 28.63 28.74 1.37
C THR A 145 28.68 30.03 2.17
N LYS A 146 27.53 30.59 2.48
CA LYS A 146 27.37 31.79 3.31
C LYS A 146 27.13 31.38 4.76
N GLU A 147 27.77 32.08 5.69
CA GLU A 147 27.60 31.81 7.12
C GLU A 147 26.14 31.99 7.58
N GLY A 148 25.63 31.06 8.33
CA GLY A 148 24.25 31.06 8.84
C GLY A 148 23.17 30.65 7.81
N HIS A 149 23.51 30.52 6.52
CA HIS A 149 22.55 30.05 5.53
C HIS A 149 22.27 28.53 5.68
N LEU A 150 21.05 28.13 5.37
CA LEU A 150 20.61 26.77 5.39
C LEU A 150 20.71 26.13 3.99
N TYR A 151 21.30 24.95 3.92
CA TYR A 151 21.50 24.23 2.68
C TYR A 151 20.86 22.84 2.76
N SER A 152 20.40 22.32 1.62
CA SER A 152 19.98 20.93 1.47
C SER A 152 20.41 20.37 0.11
N ALA A 153 20.48 19.05 0.02
CA ALA A 153 20.74 18.33 -1.22
C ALA A 153 19.63 17.30 -1.45
N SER A 154 19.08 17.28 -2.66
CA SER A 154 18.05 16.34 -3.10
C SER A 154 18.66 15.33 -4.06
N PHE A 155 18.23 14.07 -3.98
CA PHE A 155 18.80 12.96 -4.74
C PHE A 155 17.79 11.83 -4.92
N LEU A 156 17.98 11.00 -5.95
CA LEU A 156 17.23 9.75 -6.12
C LEU A 156 17.84 8.65 -5.25
N ALA A 157 16.98 7.89 -4.58
CA ALA A 157 17.33 6.74 -3.78
C ALA A 157 16.50 5.53 -4.19
N TYR A 158 17.13 4.37 -4.22
CA TYR A 158 16.43 3.08 -4.31
C TYR A 158 15.75 2.77 -2.99
N ARG A 159 14.51 2.26 -3.07
CA ARG A 159 13.75 1.71 -1.96
C ARG A 159 14.13 0.24 -1.83
N ILE A 160 15.07 -0.08 -0.98
CA ILE A 160 15.59 -1.45 -0.81
C ILE A 160 14.80 -2.28 0.20
N TRP A 161 13.77 -1.69 0.79
CA TRP A 161 12.80 -2.33 1.66
C TRP A 161 11.43 -1.67 1.51
N GLU A 162 10.44 -2.47 1.07
CA GLU A 162 9.05 -2.03 1.02
C GLU A 162 8.37 -2.27 2.36
N VAL A 163 8.13 -1.20 3.09
CA VAL A 163 7.39 -1.22 4.34
C VAL A 163 5.92 -1.00 4.03
N ILE A 164 5.16 -2.07 3.89
CA ILE A 164 3.75 -2.01 3.51
C ILE A 164 2.84 -1.77 4.71
N SER A 165 3.27 -2.17 5.91
CA SER A 165 2.52 -1.92 7.13
C SER A 165 3.46 -1.78 8.33
N MET A 166 3.01 -1.03 9.35
CA MET A 166 3.68 -0.98 10.66
C MET A 166 3.82 -2.37 11.28
N TYR A 167 2.98 -3.31 10.86
CA TYR A 167 3.06 -4.71 11.24
C TYR A 167 4.46 -5.29 11.01
N ASN A 168 5.03 -5.10 9.83
CA ASN A 168 6.36 -5.63 9.52
C ASN A 168 7.46 -5.02 10.38
N GLN A 169 7.38 -3.75 10.71
CA GLN A 169 8.33 -3.11 11.60
C GLN A 169 8.15 -3.55 13.05
N VAL A 170 6.91 -3.51 13.56
CA VAL A 170 6.62 -3.76 14.97
C VAL A 170 6.74 -5.24 15.34
N THR A 171 6.28 -6.15 14.46
CA THR A 171 6.30 -7.60 14.76
C THR A 171 7.54 -8.31 14.29
N ASN A 172 8.22 -7.83 13.27
CA ASN A 172 9.42 -8.47 12.73
C ASN A 172 10.70 -7.85 13.21
N SER A 173 10.66 -6.77 13.99
CA SER A 173 11.83 -6.04 14.50
C SER A 173 12.88 -5.75 13.42
N LEU A 174 12.47 -5.67 12.15
CA LEU A 174 13.31 -5.52 10.97
C LEU A 174 14.28 -6.70 10.70
N GLU A 175 14.07 -7.86 11.34
CA GLU A 175 14.98 -9.02 11.26
C GLU A 175 14.72 -9.92 10.03
N LYS A 176 13.54 -9.87 9.43
CA LYS A 176 13.22 -10.64 8.24
C LYS A 176 13.85 -10.03 7.01
N GLU A 177 14.01 -10.84 5.96
CA GLU A 177 14.44 -10.37 4.65
C GLU A 177 13.60 -9.17 4.20
N HIS A 178 14.28 -8.08 3.83
CA HIS A 178 13.63 -6.90 3.31
C HIS A 178 13.20 -7.14 1.85
N LEU A 179 11.89 -7.16 1.63
CA LEU A 179 11.34 -7.35 0.30
C LEU A 179 11.40 -6.03 -0.48
N LYS A 180 12.02 -6.07 -1.65
CA LYS A 180 12.21 -4.90 -2.51
C LYS A 180 10.98 -4.71 -3.40
N PRO A 181 10.46 -3.48 -3.54
CA PRO A 181 9.48 -3.17 -4.56
C PRO A 181 10.17 -3.08 -5.92
N ILE A 182 9.48 -3.50 -6.98
CA ILE A 182 9.95 -3.33 -8.35
C ILE A 182 9.03 -2.36 -9.10
N ASP A 183 9.63 -1.54 -9.98
CA ASP A 183 8.91 -0.53 -10.75
C ASP A 183 8.43 -1.12 -12.10
N PRO A 184 7.12 -1.30 -12.28
CA PRO A 184 6.55 -1.86 -13.49
C PRO A 184 6.63 -0.93 -14.72
N ARG A 185 7.17 0.28 -14.60
CA ARG A 185 7.45 1.14 -15.76
C ARG A 185 8.59 0.60 -16.61
N TYR A 186 9.46 -0.21 -16.04
CA TYR A 186 10.44 -0.95 -16.82
C TYR A 186 9.75 -2.14 -17.53
N PRO A 187 9.85 -2.26 -18.88
CA PRO A 187 9.16 -3.31 -19.62
C PRO A 187 9.44 -4.72 -19.11
N VAL A 188 10.69 -5.00 -18.71
CA VAL A 188 11.09 -6.31 -18.16
C VAL A 188 10.40 -6.60 -16.83
N ALA A 189 10.20 -5.59 -15.97
CA ALA A 189 9.47 -5.74 -14.71
C ALA A 189 7.97 -5.92 -14.95
N ARG A 190 7.39 -5.18 -15.90
CA ARG A 190 5.97 -5.33 -16.28
C ARG A 190 5.68 -6.74 -16.80
N GLU A 191 6.48 -7.24 -17.73
CA GLU A 191 6.33 -8.59 -18.26
C GLU A 191 6.48 -9.65 -17.17
N TYR A 192 7.50 -9.49 -16.32
CA TYR A 192 7.72 -10.39 -15.19
C TYR A 192 6.51 -10.44 -14.26
N LEU A 193 5.93 -9.30 -13.87
CA LEU A 193 4.77 -9.24 -12.96
C LEU A 193 3.51 -9.86 -13.56
N LEU A 194 3.25 -9.64 -14.85
CA LEU A 194 2.11 -10.27 -15.53
C LEU A 194 2.28 -11.79 -15.60
N ASN A 195 3.47 -12.29 -15.95
CA ASN A 195 3.75 -13.73 -15.97
C ASN A 195 3.72 -14.35 -14.56
N TYR A 196 4.17 -13.62 -13.55
CA TYR A 196 4.07 -14.05 -12.17
C TYR A 196 2.60 -14.18 -11.73
N LEU A 197 1.76 -13.19 -12.04
CA LEU A 197 0.33 -13.23 -11.70
C LEU A 197 -0.38 -14.39 -12.43
N ASP A 198 -0.08 -14.60 -13.71
CA ASP A 198 -0.64 -15.71 -14.49
C ASP A 198 -0.32 -17.07 -13.86
N SER A 199 0.96 -17.28 -13.53
CA SER A 199 1.44 -18.51 -12.86
C SER A 199 0.83 -18.68 -11.47
N TRP A 200 0.65 -17.56 -10.74
CA TRP A 200 0.04 -17.57 -9.42
C TRP A 200 -1.44 -17.97 -9.50
N CYS A 201 -2.22 -17.38 -10.42
CA CYS A 201 -3.61 -17.74 -10.63
C CYS A 201 -3.75 -19.23 -11.01
N ALA A 202 -2.89 -19.73 -11.90
CA ALA A 202 -2.89 -21.15 -12.30
C ALA A 202 -2.61 -22.08 -11.11
N SER A 203 -1.78 -21.67 -10.15
CA SER A 203 -1.44 -22.46 -8.96
C SER A 203 -2.50 -22.37 -7.85
N HIS A 204 -3.50 -21.48 -7.98
CA HIS A 204 -4.58 -21.27 -7.01
C HIS A 204 -5.97 -21.59 -7.60
N PRO A 205 -6.22 -22.84 -8.07
CA PRO A 205 -7.45 -23.20 -8.79
C PRO A 205 -8.71 -23.17 -7.91
N HIS A 206 -8.57 -23.15 -6.58
CA HIS A 206 -9.68 -23.03 -5.63
C HIS A 206 -10.10 -21.59 -5.35
N THR A 207 -9.36 -20.61 -5.89
CA THR A 207 -9.62 -19.19 -5.65
C THR A 207 -10.78 -18.71 -6.52
N ASP A 208 -11.85 -18.22 -5.90
CA ASP A 208 -12.96 -17.56 -6.59
C ASP A 208 -12.65 -16.08 -6.84
N VAL A 209 -11.95 -15.42 -5.90
CA VAL A 209 -11.59 -14.01 -5.96
C VAL A 209 -10.14 -13.80 -5.59
N VAL A 210 -9.40 -13.21 -6.50
CA VAL A 210 -8.06 -12.68 -6.27
C VAL A 210 -8.18 -11.29 -5.65
N ARG A 211 -7.61 -11.12 -4.46
CA ARG A 211 -7.64 -9.87 -3.71
C ARG A 211 -6.28 -9.19 -3.76
N PHE A 212 -6.19 -8.10 -4.49
CA PHE A 212 -5.00 -7.27 -4.53
C PHE A 212 -4.91 -6.40 -3.28
N THR A 213 -3.96 -6.66 -2.39
CA THR A 213 -3.71 -5.83 -1.20
C THR A 213 -2.74 -4.69 -1.48
N SER A 214 -1.74 -4.93 -2.32
CA SER A 214 -0.82 -3.92 -2.82
C SER A 214 -0.55 -4.22 -4.27
N LEU A 215 -0.99 -3.33 -5.17
CA LEU A 215 -0.91 -3.57 -6.60
C LEU A 215 0.47 -3.18 -7.15
N PHE A 216 0.82 -1.88 -7.15
CA PHE A 216 2.11 -1.41 -7.67
C PHE A 216 2.76 -0.40 -6.76
N TYR A 217 2.11 0.75 -6.60
CA TYR A 217 2.57 1.84 -5.75
C TYR A 217 1.69 1.89 -4.51
N ASN A 218 2.34 1.98 -3.39
CA ASN A 218 1.73 1.87 -2.09
C ASN A 218 1.86 3.19 -1.33
N PHE A 219 1.19 3.29 -0.19
CA PHE A 219 1.44 4.39 0.73
C PHE A 219 2.93 4.43 1.10
N ALA A 220 3.41 5.65 1.34
CA ALA A 220 4.79 5.90 1.67
C ALA A 220 5.01 5.87 3.17
N TRP A 221 6.02 5.13 3.60
CA TRP A 221 6.64 5.28 4.91
C TRP A 221 8.12 5.52 4.74
N ILE A 222 8.60 6.59 5.37
CA ILE A 222 10.02 6.92 5.42
C ILE A 222 10.51 6.79 6.85
N TRP A 223 11.47 5.90 7.05
CA TRP A 223 12.12 5.70 8.33
C TRP A 223 13.40 6.49 8.45
N GLY A 224 13.56 7.11 9.60
CA GLY A 224 14.80 7.77 9.99
C GLY A 224 15.90 6.80 10.39
N SER A 225 17.13 7.34 10.49
CA SER A 225 18.32 6.57 10.86
C SER A 225 18.27 5.95 12.26
N ARG A 226 17.40 6.42 13.12
CA ARG A 226 17.16 5.88 14.47
C ARG A 226 15.91 5.01 14.57
N GLY A 227 15.31 4.66 13.43
CA GLY A 227 14.09 3.85 13.36
C GLY A 227 12.79 4.61 13.65
N GLU A 228 12.83 5.93 13.71
CA GLU A 228 11.65 6.77 13.80
C GLU A 228 10.93 6.91 12.47
N ASN A 229 9.60 7.01 12.48
CA ASN A 229 8.83 7.35 11.29
C ASN A 229 8.94 8.86 11.02
N LEU A 230 9.62 9.24 9.94
CA LEU A 230 9.76 10.63 9.52
C LEU A 230 8.55 11.13 8.73
N PHE A 231 7.88 10.25 8.01
CA PHE A 231 6.81 10.59 7.09
C PHE A 231 5.92 9.39 6.83
N THR A 232 4.62 9.63 6.75
CA THR A 232 3.62 8.63 6.29
C THR A 232 2.60 9.34 5.41
N ASP A 233 2.39 8.81 4.21
CA ASP A 233 1.35 9.29 3.30
C ASP A 233 0.71 8.09 2.60
N TRP A 234 -0.62 7.98 2.71
CA TRP A 234 -1.40 6.87 2.17
C TRP A 234 -1.65 6.94 0.68
N ALA A 235 -1.46 8.09 0.06
CA ALA A 235 -1.66 8.30 -1.38
C ALA A 235 -0.47 9.05 -1.99
N SER A 236 0.76 8.61 -1.66
CA SER A 236 1.96 9.32 -2.05
C SER A 236 2.39 9.03 -3.48
N TYR A 237 2.05 9.94 -4.39
CA TYR A 237 2.57 9.95 -5.75
C TYR A 237 4.08 10.21 -5.83
N ASP A 238 4.70 10.67 -4.75
CA ASP A 238 6.13 10.93 -4.67
C ASP A 238 6.95 9.64 -4.58
N PHE A 239 6.32 8.51 -4.32
CA PHE A 239 6.92 7.18 -4.25
C PHE A 239 6.85 6.38 -5.55
N THR A 240 6.38 7.01 -6.62
CA THR A 240 6.30 6.41 -7.96
C THR A 240 7.40 6.89 -8.90
N VAL A 241 8.45 7.52 -8.35
CA VAL A 241 9.49 8.18 -9.11
C VAL A 241 10.67 7.23 -9.35
N SER A 242 11.07 7.10 -10.62
CA SER A 242 12.30 6.44 -11.04
C SER A 242 12.90 7.20 -12.22
N GLU A 243 14.16 6.91 -12.58
CA GLU A 243 14.77 7.48 -13.79
C GLU A 243 13.89 7.23 -15.03
N LYS A 244 13.37 6.01 -15.16
CA LYS A 244 12.48 5.63 -16.25
C LYS A 244 11.18 6.45 -16.26
N ALA A 245 10.60 6.65 -15.08
CA ALA A 245 9.37 7.43 -14.93
C ALA A 245 9.58 8.90 -15.31
N LEU A 246 10.72 9.49 -14.90
CA LEU A 246 11.08 10.87 -15.24
C LEU A 246 11.32 11.05 -16.75
N ASP A 247 12.06 10.12 -17.37
CA ASP A 247 12.31 10.12 -18.82
C ASP A 247 11.01 9.96 -19.63
N ASP A 248 10.13 9.05 -19.24
CA ASP A 248 8.83 8.85 -19.89
C ASP A 248 7.92 10.07 -19.73
N PHE A 249 7.91 10.70 -18.57
CA PHE A 249 7.16 11.92 -18.32
C PHE A 249 7.66 13.07 -19.20
N GLU A 250 8.97 13.31 -19.25
CA GLU A 250 9.54 14.37 -20.10
C GLU A 250 9.21 14.17 -21.57
N LYS A 251 9.28 12.93 -22.08
CA LYS A 251 8.91 12.60 -23.46
C LYS A 251 7.44 12.88 -23.75
N GLU A 252 6.57 12.64 -22.79
CA GLU A 252 5.13 12.79 -22.98
C GLU A 252 4.65 14.24 -22.80
N TYR A 253 5.13 14.92 -21.78
CA TYR A 253 4.69 16.26 -21.42
C TYR A 253 5.55 17.38 -22.05
N GLY A 254 6.76 17.06 -22.54
CA GLY A 254 7.64 18.01 -23.20
C GLY A 254 8.41 18.93 -22.27
N TYR A 255 8.45 18.61 -20.97
CA TYR A 255 9.26 19.29 -19.97
C TYR A 255 9.73 18.32 -18.88
N ALA A 256 10.91 18.59 -18.30
CA ALA A 256 11.47 17.77 -17.22
C ALA A 256 10.94 18.22 -15.86
N LEU A 257 10.73 17.26 -14.95
CA LEU A 257 10.49 17.51 -13.54
C LEU A 257 11.81 17.59 -12.78
N THR A 258 11.81 18.36 -11.71
CA THR A 258 12.93 18.48 -10.78
C THR A 258 12.61 17.81 -9.43
N ALA A 259 13.61 17.66 -8.57
CA ALA A 259 13.40 17.16 -7.23
C ALA A 259 12.37 18.00 -6.44
N GLU A 260 12.32 19.33 -6.67
CA GLU A 260 11.43 20.25 -5.97
C GLU A 260 9.94 20.03 -6.32
N ASP A 261 9.62 19.41 -7.45
CA ASP A 261 8.26 19.04 -7.81
C ASP A 261 7.73 17.94 -6.86
N PHE A 262 8.62 17.19 -6.23
CA PHE A 262 8.33 16.11 -5.28
C PHE A 262 8.64 16.48 -3.82
N ILE A 263 9.59 17.38 -3.57
CA ILE A 263 10.15 17.65 -2.24
C ILE A 263 9.97 19.13 -1.85
N ASN A 264 8.84 19.68 -2.02
CA ASN A 264 8.48 21.06 -1.72
C ASN A 264 9.40 21.74 -0.66
N LYS A 265 10.38 22.55 -1.09
CA LYS A 265 11.35 23.26 -0.25
C LYS A 265 12.11 22.37 0.75
N GLY A 266 12.55 21.19 0.28
CA GLY A 266 13.23 20.20 1.13
C GLY A 266 12.31 19.44 2.08
N ARG A 267 11.00 19.54 1.90
CA ARG A 267 9.99 18.79 2.64
C ARG A 267 9.20 17.93 1.70
N LEU A 268 8.83 16.74 2.15
CA LEU A 268 7.91 15.89 1.40
C LEU A 268 6.55 16.59 1.26
N GLN A 269 5.93 16.48 0.09
CA GLN A 269 4.58 17.02 -0.10
C GLN A 269 3.56 16.07 0.53
N PRO A 270 2.83 16.50 1.55
CA PRO A 270 1.72 15.70 2.05
C PRO A 270 0.58 15.67 1.03
N THR A 271 -0.10 14.54 0.92
CA THR A 271 -1.22 14.30 -0.01
C THR A 271 -2.34 15.33 0.11
N HIS A 272 -2.56 15.86 1.30
CA HIS A 272 -3.62 16.85 1.57
C HIS A 272 -3.24 18.29 1.14
N MET A 273 -2.02 18.53 0.68
CA MET A 273 -1.62 19.85 0.16
C MET A 273 -2.15 20.03 -1.26
N PRO A 274 -2.61 21.26 -1.61
CA PRO A 274 -2.99 21.54 -2.99
C PRO A 274 -1.82 21.28 -3.95
N PRO A 275 -2.01 20.44 -4.98
CA PRO A 275 -0.93 20.12 -5.91
C PRO A 275 -0.60 21.31 -6.81
N THR A 276 0.68 21.47 -7.14
CA THR A 276 1.15 22.38 -8.19
C THR A 276 0.66 21.91 -9.57
N ALA A 277 0.83 22.70 -10.63
CA ALA A 277 0.52 22.27 -11.99
C ALA A 277 1.33 21.03 -12.39
N HIS A 278 2.66 21.06 -12.18
CA HIS A 278 3.54 19.92 -12.45
C HIS A 278 3.14 18.67 -11.67
N LYS A 279 2.76 18.85 -10.40
CA LYS A 279 2.30 17.72 -9.57
C LYS A 279 1.00 17.11 -10.08
N ARG A 280 0.05 17.93 -10.59
CA ARG A 280 -1.19 17.42 -11.22
C ARG A 280 -0.89 16.61 -12.48
N ASP A 281 0.03 17.11 -13.31
CA ASP A 281 0.45 16.39 -14.52
C ASP A 281 1.12 15.06 -14.17
N TRP A 282 1.95 15.03 -13.12
CA TRP A 282 2.55 13.81 -12.60
C TRP A 282 1.51 12.82 -12.04
N MET A 283 0.52 13.32 -11.31
CA MET A 283 -0.58 12.50 -10.80
C MET A 283 -1.38 11.88 -11.95
N ASP A 284 -1.74 12.66 -12.97
CA ASP A 284 -2.45 12.16 -14.14
C ASP A 284 -1.61 11.12 -14.92
N PHE A 285 -0.34 11.41 -15.14
CA PHE A 285 0.62 10.49 -15.74
C PHE A 285 0.70 9.14 -14.99
N THR A 286 0.75 9.19 -13.65
CA THR A 286 0.78 7.99 -12.81
C THR A 286 -0.55 7.25 -12.83
N MET A 287 -1.68 7.95 -12.73
CA MET A 287 -3.02 7.34 -12.76
C MET A 287 -3.27 6.60 -14.08
N ARG A 288 -2.89 7.18 -15.22
CA ARG A 288 -3.03 6.52 -16.52
C ARG A 288 -2.17 5.25 -16.63
N PHE A 289 -0.93 5.32 -16.16
CA PHE A 289 -0.04 4.17 -16.12
C PHE A 289 -0.59 3.05 -15.25
N VAL A 290 -0.96 3.36 -14.00
CA VAL A 290 -1.48 2.38 -13.04
C VAL A 290 -2.78 1.75 -13.55
N SER A 291 -3.70 2.56 -14.07
CA SER A 291 -4.97 2.07 -14.63
C SER A 291 -4.77 1.14 -15.82
N SER A 292 -3.80 1.44 -16.68
CA SER A 292 -3.46 0.59 -17.83
C SER A 292 -2.93 -0.78 -17.37
N LEU A 293 -1.98 -0.78 -16.44
CA LEU A 293 -1.38 -2.02 -15.93
C LEU A 293 -2.37 -2.83 -15.08
N ALA A 294 -3.17 -2.16 -14.24
CA ALA A 294 -4.22 -2.82 -13.46
C ALA A 294 -5.25 -3.52 -14.37
N ARG A 295 -5.62 -2.91 -15.50
CA ARG A 295 -6.51 -3.53 -16.50
C ARG A 295 -5.92 -4.82 -17.07
N GLU A 296 -4.62 -4.84 -17.38
CA GLU A 296 -3.95 -6.05 -17.86
C GLU A 296 -3.94 -7.14 -16.79
N MET A 297 -3.67 -6.77 -15.52
CA MET A 297 -3.71 -7.73 -14.41
C MET A 297 -5.12 -8.28 -14.15
N VAL A 298 -6.15 -7.44 -14.22
CA VAL A 298 -7.55 -7.91 -14.13
C VAL A 298 -7.86 -8.87 -15.28
N ALA A 299 -7.39 -8.57 -16.50
CA ALA A 299 -7.58 -9.47 -17.63
C ALA A 299 -6.90 -10.83 -17.44
N VAL A 300 -5.70 -10.86 -16.84
CA VAL A 300 -5.03 -12.12 -16.47
C VAL A 300 -5.90 -12.92 -15.49
N VAL A 301 -6.37 -12.30 -14.43
CA VAL A 301 -7.25 -12.96 -13.42
C VAL A 301 -8.52 -13.51 -14.08
N HIS A 302 -9.18 -12.71 -14.92
CA HIS A 302 -10.38 -13.16 -15.66
C HIS A 302 -10.08 -14.31 -16.63
N GLY A 303 -8.87 -14.38 -17.20
CA GLY A 303 -8.42 -15.48 -18.03
C GLY A 303 -8.43 -16.83 -17.31
N HIS A 304 -8.29 -16.83 -16.00
CA HIS A 304 -8.39 -18.00 -15.11
C HIS A 304 -9.81 -18.22 -14.55
N HIS A 305 -10.82 -17.50 -15.05
CA HIS A 305 -12.22 -17.56 -14.56
C HIS A 305 -12.38 -17.15 -13.08
N GLN A 306 -11.43 -16.40 -12.55
CA GLN A 306 -11.45 -15.81 -11.20
C GLN A 306 -11.91 -14.36 -11.27
N LYS A 307 -12.43 -13.83 -10.17
CA LYS A 307 -12.78 -12.40 -10.03
C LYS A 307 -11.61 -11.63 -9.43
N ALA A 308 -11.50 -10.36 -9.75
CA ALA A 308 -10.46 -9.46 -9.28
C ALA A 308 -11.05 -8.39 -8.34
N TYR A 309 -10.66 -8.40 -7.08
CA TYR A 309 -11.01 -7.36 -6.10
C TYR A 309 -9.78 -6.56 -5.70
N VAL A 310 -9.96 -5.27 -5.45
CA VAL A 310 -8.88 -4.41 -4.95
C VAL A 310 -9.16 -3.98 -3.51
N PHE A 311 -8.12 -4.02 -2.69
CA PHE A 311 -8.16 -3.49 -1.34
C PHE A 311 -7.77 -2.01 -1.38
N TYR A 312 -8.73 -1.14 -1.14
CA TYR A 312 -8.56 0.29 -1.37
C TYR A 312 -7.50 0.94 -0.48
N ASP A 313 -7.44 0.55 0.79
CA ASP A 313 -6.59 1.22 1.77
C ASP A 313 -5.08 1.05 1.50
N ASP A 314 -4.68 -0.05 0.86
CA ASP A 314 -3.28 -0.40 0.65
C ASP A 314 -2.79 -0.17 -0.79
N SER A 315 -3.69 0.12 -1.74
CA SER A 315 -3.38 0.08 -3.18
C SER A 315 -3.92 1.28 -3.97
N TRP A 316 -4.07 2.42 -3.35
CA TRP A 316 -4.81 3.53 -3.93
C TRP A 316 -4.01 4.53 -4.77
N VAL A 317 -2.67 4.51 -4.73
CA VAL A 317 -1.89 5.42 -5.61
C VAL A 317 -2.16 5.09 -7.08
N GLY A 318 -2.82 6.00 -7.77
CA GLY A 318 -3.27 5.81 -9.15
C GLY A 318 -4.52 4.95 -9.32
N LEU A 319 -5.16 4.52 -8.22
CA LEU A 319 -6.38 3.70 -8.19
C LEU A 319 -7.53 4.40 -7.46
N GLU A 320 -7.53 5.71 -7.39
CA GLU A 320 -8.59 6.46 -6.72
C GLU A 320 -9.96 6.10 -7.33
N PRO A 321 -10.87 5.46 -6.56
CA PRO A 321 -12.07 4.85 -7.12
C PRO A 321 -13.12 5.87 -7.60
N TRP A 322 -12.90 7.15 -7.34
CA TRP A 322 -13.73 8.27 -7.82
C TRP A 322 -13.15 8.94 -9.06
N GLY A 323 -11.94 8.55 -9.49
CA GLY A 323 -11.31 9.07 -10.69
C GLY A 323 -11.93 8.49 -11.96
N SER A 324 -11.84 9.23 -13.06
CA SER A 324 -12.37 8.81 -14.37
C SER A 324 -11.73 7.55 -14.94
N TYR A 325 -10.53 7.19 -14.46
CA TYR A 325 -9.80 6.01 -14.93
C TYR A 325 -10.23 4.71 -14.25
N PHE A 326 -10.73 4.79 -13.02
CA PHE A 326 -11.01 3.60 -12.20
C PHE A 326 -12.04 2.64 -12.81
N PRO A 327 -13.20 3.10 -13.33
CA PRO A 327 -14.20 2.18 -13.91
C PRO A 327 -13.65 1.38 -15.08
N SER A 328 -12.71 1.95 -15.85
CA SER A 328 -12.11 1.31 -17.02
C SER A 328 -11.15 0.17 -16.67
N ILE A 329 -10.76 0.01 -15.41
CA ILE A 329 -9.87 -1.07 -14.96
C ILE A 329 -10.60 -2.41 -15.00
N GLY A 330 -11.87 -2.44 -14.61
CA GLY A 330 -12.71 -3.63 -14.66
C GLY A 330 -12.61 -4.53 -13.42
N PHE A 331 -12.30 -3.96 -12.25
CA PHE A 331 -12.42 -4.71 -11.00
C PHE A 331 -13.86 -5.17 -10.75
N ASP A 332 -14.02 -6.40 -10.27
CA ASP A 332 -15.33 -6.97 -9.89
C ASP A 332 -15.78 -6.50 -8.51
N GLY A 333 -14.89 -5.98 -7.69
CA GLY A 333 -15.23 -5.48 -6.37
C GLY A 333 -14.13 -4.66 -5.71
N LEU A 334 -14.54 -3.90 -4.71
CA LEU A 334 -13.67 -3.07 -3.88
C LEU A 334 -13.89 -3.40 -2.41
N ILE A 335 -12.80 -3.57 -1.68
CA ILE A 335 -12.79 -3.83 -0.24
C ILE A 335 -12.28 -2.58 0.48
N LYS A 336 -13.06 -2.07 1.42
CA LYS A 336 -12.71 -0.88 2.21
C LYS A 336 -12.71 -1.20 3.71
N CYS A 337 -11.61 -0.85 4.38
CA CYS A 337 -11.60 -0.83 5.85
C CYS A 337 -12.49 0.28 6.37
N VAL A 338 -13.32 -0.04 7.36
CA VAL A 338 -14.32 0.90 7.89
C VAL A 338 -14.37 0.89 9.41
N PHE A 339 -14.50 2.07 9.97
CA PHE A 339 -14.73 2.32 11.38
C PHE A 339 -15.73 3.47 11.61
N SER A 340 -16.20 4.12 10.54
CA SER A 340 -17.24 5.15 10.58
C SER A 340 -18.09 5.17 9.31
N GLY A 341 -19.16 5.92 9.32
CA GLY A 341 -20.03 6.11 8.16
C GLY A 341 -19.38 6.90 7.02
N PHE A 342 -18.22 7.54 7.25
CA PHE A 342 -17.49 8.22 6.20
C PHE A 342 -16.89 7.22 5.22
N GLU A 343 -16.19 6.21 5.71
CA GLU A 343 -15.58 5.16 4.87
C GLU A 343 -16.64 4.32 4.14
N VAL A 344 -17.82 4.11 4.75
CA VAL A 344 -18.94 3.43 4.08
C VAL A 344 -19.39 4.22 2.86
N ARG A 345 -19.54 5.56 2.99
CA ARG A 345 -19.90 6.41 1.85
C ARG A 345 -18.83 6.41 0.76
N LEU A 346 -17.57 6.40 1.15
CA LEU A 346 -16.46 6.28 0.19
C LEU A 346 -16.54 4.96 -0.57
N CYS A 347 -16.76 3.85 0.11
CA CYS A 347 -16.88 2.53 -0.52
C CYS A 347 -18.05 2.49 -1.51
N SER A 348 -19.25 2.88 -1.06
CA SER A 348 -20.46 2.82 -1.90
C SER A 348 -20.45 3.80 -3.08
N GLY A 349 -19.56 4.80 -3.06
CA GLY A 349 -19.39 5.76 -4.15
C GLY A 349 -18.45 5.28 -5.26
N ALA A 350 -17.79 4.14 -5.11
CA ALA A 350 -16.93 3.57 -6.14
C ALA A 350 -17.78 2.87 -7.22
N ASP A 351 -17.37 3.00 -8.47
CA ASP A 351 -18.03 2.34 -9.59
C ASP A 351 -17.47 0.93 -9.80
N VAL A 352 -17.98 0.00 -9.02
CA VAL A 352 -17.66 -1.45 -9.07
C VAL A 352 -18.92 -2.29 -8.82
N PRO A 353 -18.98 -3.54 -9.32
CA PRO A 353 -20.11 -4.42 -9.10
C PRO A 353 -20.35 -4.81 -7.63
N VAL A 354 -19.29 -4.97 -6.82
CA VAL A 354 -19.40 -5.44 -5.43
C VAL A 354 -18.66 -4.51 -4.48
N HIS A 355 -19.36 -4.05 -3.45
CA HIS A 355 -18.82 -3.23 -2.38
C HIS A 355 -18.72 -4.06 -1.10
N GLU A 356 -17.50 -4.31 -0.63
CA GLU A 356 -17.25 -5.07 0.60
C GLU A 356 -16.64 -4.16 1.66
N LEU A 357 -17.22 -4.18 2.87
CA LEU A 357 -16.66 -3.52 4.03
C LEU A 357 -15.86 -4.50 4.86
N ARG A 358 -14.70 -4.08 5.33
CA ARG A 358 -13.95 -4.75 6.37
C ARG A 358 -14.08 -3.98 7.67
N LEU A 359 -14.85 -4.54 8.60
CA LEU A 359 -15.12 -3.90 9.89
C LEU A 359 -13.86 -3.90 10.76
N HIS A 360 -13.54 -2.77 11.35
CA HIS A 360 -12.58 -2.66 12.44
C HIS A 360 -13.22 -3.12 13.78
N PRO A 361 -12.51 -3.71 14.76
CA PRO A 361 -11.06 -3.88 14.81
C PRO A 361 -10.57 -5.06 13.96
N TYR A 362 -9.35 -4.89 13.44
CA TYR A 362 -8.70 -5.98 12.73
C TYR A 362 -8.11 -6.98 13.70
N LEU A 363 -8.16 -8.26 13.30
CA LEU A 363 -7.56 -9.37 14.04
C LEU A 363 -6.03 -9.40 13.82
N PHE A 364 -5.34 -8.34 14.23
CA PHE A 364 -3.89 -8.27 14.19
C PHE A 364 -3.29 -8.22 15.59
N PRO A 365 -2.12 -8.86 15.83
CA PRO A 365 -1.47 -8.90 17.13
C PRO A 365 -0.80 -7.58 17.51
N VAL A 366 -1.01 -6.50 16.75
CA VAL A 366 -0.39 -5.19 16.95
C VAL A 366 -1.41 -4.07 16.88
N GLY A 367 -1.19 -3.02 17.66
CA GLY A 367 -1.99 -1.80 17.63
C GLY A 367 -1.30 -0.70 16.82
N LEU A 368 -2.09 0.08 16.10
CA LEU A 368 -1.64 1.29 15.43
C LEU A 368 -1.62 2.45 16.45
N GLY A 369 -0.47 2.67 17.11
CA GLY A 369 -0.29 3.78 18.05
C GLY A 369 -0.75 3.53 19.48
N GLY A 370 -0.98 2.27 19.88
CA GLY A 370 -1.40 1.91 21.23
C GLY A 370 -1.21 0.43 21.55
N LYS A 371 -1.81 -0.03 22.65
CA LYS A 371 -1.86 -1.46 22.93
C LYS A 371 -2.66 -2.18 21.84
N PRO A 372 -2.25 -3.39 21.43
CA PRO A 372 -3.03 -4.20 20.52
C PRO A 372 -4.45 -4.41 21.05
N THR A 373 -5.45 -4.32 20.18
CA THR A 373 -6.86 -4.55 20.54
C THR A 373 -7.03 -5.95 21.14
N PHE A 374 -6.41 -6.95 20.51
CA PHE A 374 -6.37 -8.34 20.98
C PHE A 374 -5.14 -8.56 21.89
N SER A 375 -5.16 -7.96 23.07
CA SER A 375 -4.11 -8.10 24.08
C SER A 375 -4.72 -8.13 25.47
N LYS A 376 -3.97 -8.61 26.45
CA LYS A 376 -4.43 -8.70 27.85
C LYS A 376 -4.94 -7.33 28.34
N GLY A 377 -6.20 -7.29 28.73
CA GLY A 377 -6.91 -6.07 29.15
C GLY A 377 -7.47 -5.22 27.99
N GLY A 378 -7.41 -5.72 26.75
CA GLY A 378 -8.17 -5.18 25.62
C GLY A 378 -9.64 -5.64 25.67
N HIS A 379 -10.49 -4.92 24.92
CA HIS A 379 -11.94 -5.17 24.82
C HIS A 379 -12.37 -5.15 23.35
N PRO A 380 -11.91 -6.15 22.53
CA PRO A 380 -12.21 -6.16 21.08
C PRO A 380 -13.72 -6.25 20.80
N GLU A 381 -14.49 -6.92 21.66
CA GLU A 381 -15.95 -6.99 21.58
C GLU A 381 -16.61 -5.61 21.64
N ARG A 382 -16.16 -4.77 22.57
CA ARG A 382 -16.68 -3.41 22.73
C ARG A 382 -16.29 -2.52 21.55
N ASP A 383 -15.05 -2.66 21.10
CA ASP A 383 -14.55 -1.90 19.96
C ASP A 383 -15.30 -2.26 18.69
N ALA A 384 -15.54 -3.55 18.42
CA ALA A 384 -16.33 -4.02 17.27
C ALA A 384 -17.75 -3.45 17.30
N VAL A 385 -18.45 -3.51 18.45
CA VAL A 385 -19.79 -2.95 18.60
C VAL A 385 -19.78 -1.44 18.39
N THR A 386 -18.80 -0.74 18.93
CA THR A 386 -18.68 0.73 18.80
C THR A 386 -18.52 1.12 17.33
N TYR A 387 -17.61 0.48 16.61
CA TYR A 387 -17.43 0.77 15.18
C TYR A 387 -18.65 0.37 14.36
N TRP A 388 -19.26 -0.78 14.67
CA TRP A 388 -20.50 -1.19 14.01
C TRP A 388 -21.62 -0.15 14.15
N LEU A 389 -21.82 0.41 15.35
CA LEU A 389 -22.81 1.47 15.56
C LEU A 389 -22.58 2.68 14.68
N HIS A 390 -21.32 3.04 14.41
CA HIS A 390 -20.99 4.14 13.51
C HIS A 390 -21.20 3.78 12.02
N VAL A 391 -20.87 2.56 11.64
CA VAL A 391 -20.96 2.05 10.28
C VAL A 391 -22.41 1.84 9.84
N ARG A 392 -23.22 1.15 10.66
CA ARG A 392 -24.60 0.75 10.31
C ARG A 392 -25.52 1.93 9.97
N CYS A 393 -25.31 3.09 10.61
CA CYS A 393 -26.12 4.29 10.33
C CYS A 393 -25.98 4.76 8.87
N ALA A 394 -24.85 4.49 8.22
CA ALA A 394 -24.63 4.86 6.83
C ALA A 394 -25.26 3.85 5.86
N LEU A 395 -25.42 2.58 6.24
CA LEU A 395 -25.95 1.52 5.38
C LEU A 395 -27.39 1.79 4.92
N LEU A 396 -28.16 2.54 5.69
CA LEU A 396 -29.52 2.94 5.30
C LEU A 396 -29.58 3.82 4.04
N ARG A 397 -28.45 4.41 3.62
CA ARG A 397 -28.36 5.31 2.47
C ARG A 397 -27.26 4.93 1.48
N CYS A 398 -26.39 4.03 1.88
CA CYS A 398 -25.23 3.61 1.12
C CYS A 398 -25.30 2.08 1.00
N PRO A 399 -25.87 1.55 -0.09
CA PRO A 399 -25.96 0.10 -0.27
C PRO A 399 -24.55 -0.50 -0.31
N ILE A 400 -24.39 -1.59 0.39
CA ILE A 400 -23.16 -2.37 0.51
C ILE A 400 -23.53 -3.83 0.35
N ASP A 401 -22.77 -4.55 -0.45
CA ASP A 401 -23.08 -5.93 -0.78
C ASP A 401 -22.57 -6.93 0.27
N ARG A 402 -21.45 -6.62 0.92
CA ARG A 402 -20.79 -7.57 1.82
C ARG A 402 -20.17 -6.88 3.03
N LEU A 403 -20.19 -7.59 4.15
CA LEU A 403 -19.44 -7.22 5.37
C LEU A 403 -18.43 -8.32 5.67
N GLY A 404 -17.32 -7.99 6.29
CA GLY A 404 -16.34 -8.96 6.75
C GLY A 404 -15.42 -8.43 7.83
N VAL A 405 -14.59 -9.31 8.35
CA VAL A 405 -13.52 -8.99 9.32
C VAL A 405 -12.17 -9.39 8.75
N GLY A 406 -11.14 -8.66 9.16
CA GLY A 406 -9.74 -8.87 8.74
C GLY A 406 -8.88 -9.47 9.83
N GLY A 407 -7.73 -10.05 9.48
CA GLY A 407 -6.71 -10.56 10.41
C GLY A 407 -6.75 -12.07 10.61
N TYR A 408 -6.39 -12.54 11.81
CA TYR A 408 -6.12 -13.94 12.13
C TYR A 408 -7.17 -14.54 13.06
N VAL A 409 -7.65 -15.75 12.75
CA VAL A 409 -8.71 -16.44 13.51
C VAL A 409 -8.26 -16.82 14.93
N HIS A 410 -6.98 -17.23 15.12
CA HIS A 410 -6.48 -17.63 16.41
C HIS A 410 -6.65 -16.56 17.49
N LEU A 411 -6.60 -15.27 17.10
CA LEU A 411 -6.80 -14.18 18.05
C LEU A 411 -8.22 -14.14 18.63
N VAL A 412 -9.22 -14.62 17.91
CA VAL A 412 -10.61 -14.68 18.38
C VAL A 412 -10.79 -15.72 19.47
N HIS A 413 -9.98 -16.79 19.48
CA HIS A 413 -10.09 -17.90 20.42
C HIS A 413 -10.02 -17.44 21.88
N ASP A 414 -9.18 -16.48 22.18
CA ASP A 414 -9.02 -15.95 23.54
C ASP A 414 -10.05 -14.87 23.92
N TYR A 415 -10.95 -14.51 22.95
CA TYR A 415 -11.96 -13.47 23.13
C TYR A 415 -13.36 -13.95 22.69
N PRO A 416 -13.98 -14.91 23.37
CA PRO A 416 -15.29 -15.45 22.98
C PRO A 416 -16.40 -14.40 22.88
N ALA A 417 -16.36 -13.36 23.73
CA ALA A 417 -17.30 -12.24 23.66
C ALA A 417 -17.18 -11.45 22.33
N PHE A 418 -16.00 -11.39 21.73
CA PHE A 418 -15.82 -10.83 20.39
C PHE A 418 -16.49 -11.71 19.32
N ALA A 419 -16.34 -13.03 19.42
CA ALA A 419 -17.01 -13.95 18.50
C ALA A 419 -18.54 -13.79 18.55
N ASP A 420 -19.12 -13.64 19.76
CA ASP A 420 -20.55 -13.40 19.97
C ASP A 420 -20.99 -12.02 19.40
N ALA A 421 -20.15 -11.00 19.57
CA ALA A 421 -20.42 -9.68 19.02
C ALA A 421 -20.45 -9.71 17.47
N ILE A 422 -19.47 -10.35 16.83
CA ILE A 422 -19.45 -10.49 15.37
C ILE A 422 -20.62 -11.31 14.86
N GLU A 423 -21.02 -12.38 15.55
CA GLU A 423 -22.22 -13.16 15.21
C GLU A 423 -23.47 -12.26 15.20
N SER A 424 -23.63 -11.41 16.21
CA SER A 424 -24.75 -10.47 16.30
C SER A 424 -24.69 -9.41 15.19
N ILE A 425 -23.51 -8.88 14.90
CA ILE A 425 -23.29 -7.89 13.84
C ILE A 425 -23.59 -8.49 12.46
N SER A 426 -23.15 -9.71 12.19
CA SER A 426 -23.41 -10.41 10.94
C SER A 426 -24.91 -10.62 10.70
N LYS A 427 -25.66 -11.04 11.74
CA LYS A 427 -27.13 -11.18 11.69
C LYS A 427 -27.84 -9.82 11.45
N GLU A 428 -27.38 -8.76 12.12
CA GLU A 428 -27.94 -7.42 11.93
C GLU A 428 -27.63 -6.88 10.51
N PHE A 429 -26.41 -7.08 10.01
CA PHE A 429 -26.04 -6.70 8.64
C PHE A 429 -26.94 -7.40 7.61
N LYS A 430 -27.14 -8.71 7.75
CA LYS A 430 -28.05 -9.46 6.88
C LYS A 430 -29.46 -8.87 6.90
N ALA A 431 -30.00 -8.57 8.09
CA ALA A 431 -31.34 -8.01 8.22
C ALA A 431 -31.48 -6.58 7.66
N ILE A 432 -30.37 -5.82 7.54
CA ILE A 432 -30.36 -4.51 6.89
C ILE A 432 -30.24 -4.65 5.37
N HIS A 433 -29.50 -5.65 4.92
CA HIS A 433 -29.25 -5.93 3.50
C HIS A 433 -30.49 -6.47 2.79
N ASP A 434 -31.23 -7.42 3.42
CA ASP A 434 -32.46 -8.04 2.91
C ASP A 434 -33.65 -7.06 2.96
#